data_2d5674a47107ae782d2096ac5b346552
#
_entry.id   2d5674a47107ae782d2096ac5b346552
#
_cell.length_a   1.000
_cell.length_b   1.000
_cell.length_c   1.000
_cell.angle_alpha   90.00
_cell.angle_beta   90.00
_cell.angle_gamma   90.00
#
_symmetry.space_group_name_H-M   'P 1'
#
loop_
_entity.id
_entity.type
_entity.pdbx_description
1 polymer ?
#
loop_
_entity_poly.entity_id
_entity_poly.type
_entity_poly.pdbx_seq_one_letter_code
_entity_poly.pdbx_strand_id
1 'polypeptide(L)'
;MQQKKFVTNIAFLIVLNLLIKPFWALGIEPSVQNAVGNVSYGEYAILFNFSFLLNIILDFGVTQFNNKNIAQNNHLLTKHFSSLFSLKLVLGIVYFIVTIVLGLMIGYDFRYMKLLIILAVNQFLISMILYLRSSLLGLHLFKTDSFVSVADRVIMIIICLGLLFKWFGIDIDVMAFVYAQTIGYFLTAVIAFITVYYKTEHFKLKWNWPFSLMILKQSFPYAVLVLLMTFYNRLDSVMLGALLPSGVGSEQAGIYAKAFRLLEAGNMIAYLFSIQLIPIFSRMIKQRENVEQLVKLSFILLVTPALMVSVGCFFYSNEISAIINHGITDSATEFSILMLCFTAVSTTYIFGTLLTANGNLKQLNTMAIIGICINLILNFILIPHYKAIGSAISSLITQFFTAGIQIYFAYKIFKFNFNFKLIMSLFAFLTGIIVFNIISKSFTSNWMINFSVMCLFCIVWSFVSGLINIKSIFKFLKYK
;
A
#
# COMPACT_ATOMS: atom_id res chain seq x y z
N MET A 1 22.89 16.93 -17.73
CA MET A 1 21.75 16.62 -18.62
C MET A 1 20.99 15.36 -18.21
N GLN A 2 21.64 14.26 -17.86
CA GLN A 2 20.99 12.99 -17.41
C GLN A 2 20.20 13.14 -16.10
N GLN A 3 20.72 13.87 -15.10
CA GLN A 3 20.04 14.09 -13.81
C GLN A 3 18.72 14.86 -13.97
N LYS A 4 18.69 15.89 -14.83
CA LYS A 4 17.47 16.68 -15.09
C LYS A 4 16.38 15.82 -15.77
N LYS A 5 16.75 14.98 -16.73
CA LYS A 5 15.83 14.01 -17.36
C LYS A 5 15.32 12.98 -16.37
N PHE A 6 16.17 12.49 -15.47
CA PHE A 6 15.81 11.55 -14.42
C PHE A 6 14.76 12.13 -13.45
N VAL A 7 15.03 13.32 -12.91
CA VAL A 7 14.09 14.03 -12.01
C VAL A 7 12.74 14.30 -12.70
N THR A 8 12.77 14.77 -13.95
CA THR A 8 11.54 15.02 -14.73
C THR A 8 10.74 13.73 -14.95
N ASN A 9 11.39 12.61 -15.23
CA ASN A 9 10.70 11.33 -15.45
C ASN A 9 10.10 10.78 -14.16
N ILE A 10 10.77 10.95 -13.01
CA ILE A 10 10.22 10.57 -11.70
C ILE A 10 9.05 11.49 -11.33
N ALA A 11 9.17 12.79 -11.53
CA ALA A 11 8.07 13.72 -11.29
C ALA A 11 6.85 13.36 -12.15
N PHE A 12 7.05 13.01 -13.41
CA PHE A 12 5.99 12.55 -14.31
C PHE A 12 5.31 11.28 -13.81
N LEU A 13 6.09 10.27 -13.36
CA LEU A 13 5.57 9.06 -12.76
C LEU A 13 4.71 9.37 -11.52
N ILE A 14 5.20 10.23 -10.63
CA ILE A 14 4.48 10.63 -9.41
C ILE A 14 3.16 11.32 -9.75
N VAL A 15 3.19 12.30 -10.66
CA VAL A 15 1.99 13.06 -11.05
C VAL A 15 0.95 12.15 -11.68
N LEU A 16 1.31 11.28 -12.62
CA LEU A 16 0.38 10.31 -13.23
C LEU A 16 -0.25 9.38 -12.20
N ASN A 17 0.57 8.83 -11.29
CA ASN A 17 0.05 7.93 -10.27
C ASN A 17 -0.83 8.66 -9.24
N LEU A 18 -0.50 9.90 -8.86
CA LEU A 18 -1.31 10.70 -7.94
C LEU A 18 -2.62 11.21 -8.56
N LEU A 19 -2.70 11.32 -9.88
CA LEU A 19 -3.96 11.68 -10.55
C LEU A 19 -4.88 10.47 -10.72
N ILE A 20 -4.35 9.35 -11.22
CA ILE A 20 -5.18 8.22 -11.67
C ILE A 20 -5.55 7.28 -10.52
N LYS A 21 -4.60 6.92 -9.63
CA LYS A 21 -4.88 5.96 -8.57
C LYS A 21 -5.83 6.47 -7.47
N PRO A 22 -5.72 7.72 -6.99
CA PRO A 22 -6.71 8.26 -6.07
C PRO A 22 -8.10 8.38 -6.72
N PHE A 23 -8.18 8.75 -8.02
CA PHE A 23 -9.45 8.78 -8.74
C PHE A 23 -10.11 7.40 -8.80
N TRP A 24 -9.32 6.33 -9.04
CA TRP A 24 -9.80 4.96 -8.91
C TRP A 24 -10.30 4.66 -7.49
N ALA A 25 -9.44 4.88 -6.48
CA ALA A 25 -9.69 4.46 -5.12
C ALA A 25 -10.82 5.26 -4.42
N LEU A 26 -10.97 6.55 -4.74
CA LEU A 26 -11.92 7.44 -4.07
C LEU A 26 -13.15 7.75 -4.92
N GLY A 27 -13.08 7.56 -6.24
CA GLY A 27 -14.19 7.82 -7.15
C GLY A 27 -14.87 6.54 -7.62
N ILE A 28 -14.15 5.71 -8.37
CA ILE A 28 -14.76 4.55 -9.05
C ILE A 28 -15.12 3.43 -8.07
N GLU A 29 -14.18 3.04 -7.22
CA GLU A 29 -14.34 1.88 -6.34
C GLU A 29 -15.45 2.07 -5.29
N PRO A 30 -15.63 3.26 -4.65
CA PRO A 30 -16.80 3.53 -3.82
C PRO A 30 -18.10 3.49 -4.60
N SER A 31 -18.13 4.04 -5.82
CA SER A 31 -19.33 4.03 -6.68
C SER A 31 -19.76 2.61 -7.02
N VAL A 32 -18.78 1.74 -7.35
CA VAL A 32 -19.04 0.31 -7.58
C VAL A 32 -19.57 -0.35 -6.30
N GLN A 33 -18.91 -0.15 -5.17
CA GLN A 33 -19.33 -0.75 -3.89
C GLN A 33 -20.74 -0.35 -3.50
N ASN A 34 -21.09 0.93 -3.67
CA ASN A 34 -22.45 1.41 -3.38
C ASN A 34 -23.48 0.79 -4.35
N ALA A 35 -23.12 0.57 -5.61
CA ALA A 35 -24.01 -0.05 -6.58
C ALA A 35 -24.26 -1.54 -6.32
N VAL A 36 -23.22 -2.30 -5.93
CA VAL A 36 -23.33 -3.74 -5.67
C VAL A 36 -23.75 -4.08 -4.23
N GLY A 37 -23.62 -3.14 -3.30
CA GLY A 37 -23.94 -3.29 -1.88
C GLY A 37 -22.82 -3.90 -1.03
N ASN A 38 -22.91 -3.70 0.30
CA ASN A 38 -21.87 -4.08 1.25
C ASN A 38 -21.62 -5.58 1.32
N VAL A 39 -22.67 -6.40 1.25
CA VAL A 39 -22.55 -7.86 1.35
C VAL A 39 -21.75 -8.41 0.18
N SER A 40 -22.17 -8.09 -1.04
CA SER A 40 -21.50 -8.58 -2.26
C SER A 40 -20.08 -8.04 -2.41
N TYR A 41 -19.86 -6.76 -2.06
CA TYR A 41 -18.51 -6.20 -2.05
C TYR A 41 -17.65 -6.79 -0.94
N GLY A 42 -18.24 -7.13 0.21
CA GLY A 42 -17.55 -7.82 1.31
C GLY A 42 -17.09 -9.22 0.94
N GLU A 43 -17.92 -10.00 0.22
CA GLU A 43 -17.52 -11.30 -0.34
C GLU A 43 -16.28 -11.15 -1.26
N TYR A 44 -16.32 -10.16 -2.14
CA TYR A 44 -15.16 -9.80 -2.98
C TYR A 44 -13.94 -9.43 -2.14
N ALA A 45 -14.09 -8.57 -1.13
CA ALA A 45 -12.98 -8.10 -0.30
C ALA A 45 -12.33 -9.25 0.49
N ILE A 46 -13.11 -10.17 1.05
CA ILE A 46 -12.63 -11.37 1.74
C ILE A 46 -11.77 -12.22 0.81
N LEU A 47 -12.31 -12.58 -0.36
CA LEU A 47 -11.64 -13.45 -1.32
C LEU A 47 -10.44 -12.76 -1.99
N PHE A 48 -10.54 -11.46 -2.26
CA PHE A 48 -9.43 -10.66 -2.76
C PHE A 48 -8.26 -10.65 -1.76
N ASN A 49 -8.53 -10.34 -0.49
CA ASN A 49 -7.48 -10.32 0.54
C ASN A 49 -6.94 -11.72 0.81
N PHE A 50 -7.77 -12.76 0.81
CA PHE A 50 -7.32 -14.15 0.90
C PHE A 50 -6.36 -14.51 -0.25
N SER A 51 -6.72 -14.22 -1.49
CA SER A 51 -5.84 -14.45 -2.66
C SER A 51 -4.55 -13.63 -2.59
N PHE A 52 -4.63 -12.40 -2.07
CA PHE A 52 -3.50 -11.51 -1.91
C PHE A 52 -2.52 -11.96 -0.81
N LEU A 53 -3.00 -12.60 0.27
CA LEU A 53 -2.12 -13.18 1.30
C LEU A 53 -1.15 -14.22 0.72
N LEU A 54 -1.58 -14.93 -0.31
CA LEU A 54 -0.78 -15.96 -0.99
C LEU A 54 0.10 -15.39 -2.11
N ASN A 55 0.01 -14.09 -2.43
CA ASN A 55 0.72 -13.46 -3.55
C ASN A 55 2.24 -13.60 -3.47
N ILE A 56 2.80 -13.79 -2.29
CA ILE A 56 4.24 -14.05 -2.14
C ILE A 56 4.71 -15.25 -2.95
N ILE A 57 3.85 -16.27 -3.15
CA ILE A 57 4.16 -17.45 -3.96
C ILE A 57 4.41 -17.05 -5.42
N LEU A 58 3.73 -16.01 -5.90
CA LEU A 58 3.89 -15.50 -7.27
C LEU A 58 5.20 -14.76 -7.52
N ASP A 59 5.84 -14.24 -6.48
CA ASP A 59 7.02 -13.39 -6.67
C ASP A 59 8.30 -13.92 -6.02
N PHE A 60 8.24 -14.39 -4.79
CA PHE A 60 9.42 -14.80 -4.01
C PHE A 60 10.60 -13.80 -4.10
N GLY A 61 10.32 -12.49 -4.33
CA GLY A 61 11.33 -11.46 -4.48
C GLY A 61 12.03 -11.41 -5.86
N VAL A 62 11.57 -12.21 -6.83
CA VAL A 62 12.10 -12.25 -8.20
C VAL A 62 12.06 -10.87 -8.87
N THR A 63 11.00 -10.11 -8.64
CA THR A 63 10.84 -8.75 -9.18
C THR A 63 11.94 -7.80 -8.69
N GLN A 64 12.28 -7.83 -7.40
CA GLN A 64 13.34 -7.00 -6.82
C GLN A 64 14.73 -7.43 -7.30
N PHE A 65 14.96 -8.74 -7.37
CA PHE A 65 16.19 -9.31 -7.91
C PHE A 65 16.40 -8.88 -9.37
N ASN A 66 15.37 -9.01 -10.20
CA ASN A 66 15.40 -8.64 -11.62
C ASN A 66 15.74 -7.16 -11.81
N ASN A 67 15.03 -6.27 -11.09
CA ASN A 67 15.28 -4.82 -11.13
C ASN A 67 16.75 -4.49 -10.81
N LYS A 68 17.28 -5.03 -9.71
CA LYS A 68 18.67 -4.80 -9.28
C LYS A 68 19.68 -5.29 -10.31
N ASN A 69 19.51 -6.50 -10.81
CA ASN A 69 20.46 -7.11 -11.73
C ASN A 69 20.51 -6.42 -13.10
N ILE A 70 19.34 -6.09 -13.66
CA ILE A 70 19.28 -5.39 -14.96
C ILE A 70 19.81 -3.96 -14.82
N ALA A 71 19.52 -3.27 -13.70
CA ALA A 71 20.07 -1.94 -13.46
C ALA A 71 21.59 -1.91 -13.35
N GLN A 72 22.20 -2.99 -12.83
CA GLN A 72 23.65 -3.14 -12.75
C GLN A 72 24.28 -3.54 -14.09
N ASN A 73 23.60 -4.38 -14.88
CA ASN A 73 24.10 -4.99 -16.10
C ASN A 73 22.96 -5.19 -17.12
N ASN A 74 22.73 -4.22 -17.99
CA ASN A 74 21.60 -4.21 -18.93
C ASN A 74 21.55 -5.43 -19.87
N HIS A 75 22.72 -5.98 -20.25
CA HIS A 75 22.81 -7.18 -21.10
C HIS A 75 22.22 -8.44 -20.46
N LEU A 76 22.06 -8.46 -19.13
CA LEU A 76 21.45 -9.58 -18.42
C LEU A 76 19.96 -9.71 -18.74
N LEU A 77 19.30 -8.67 -19.25
CA LEU A 77 17.92 -8.79 -19.68
C LEU A 77 17.78 -9.89 -20.73
N THR A 78 18.47 -9.79 -21.85
CA THR A 78 18.41 -10.80 -22.93
C THR A 78 18.78 -12.22 -22.44
N LYS A 79 19.76 -12.32 -21.53
CA LYS A 79 20.23 -13.61 -21.00
C LYS A 79 19.23 -14.26 -20.03
N HIS A 80 18.59 -13.48 -19.16
CA HIS A 80 17.82 -13.99 -18.03
C HIS A 80 16.31 -13.89 -18.20
N PHE A 81 15.82 -13.03 -19.09
CA PHE A 81 14.40 -12.77 -19.29
C PHE A 81 13.59 -14.06 -19.53
N SER A 82 14.04 -14.90 -20.44
CA SER A 82 13.34 -16.16 -20.77
C SER A 82 13.24 -17.12 -19.57
N SER A 83 14.34 -17.27 -18.81
CA SER A 83 14.35 -18.16 -17.64
C SER A 83 13.55 -17.61 -16.47
N LEU A 84 13.59 -16.29 -16.23
CA LEU A 84 12.80 -15.63 -15.19
C LEU A 84 11.31 -15.65 -15.53
N PHE A 85 10.96 -15.44 -16.79
CA PHE A 85 9.58 -15.52 -17.26
C PHE A 85 9.02 -16.95 -17.07
N SER A 86 9.79 -17.98 -17.44
CA SER A 86 9.41 -19.37 -17.19
C SER A 86 9.27 -19.69 -15.70
N LEU A 87 10.16 -19.15 -14.85
CA LEU A 87 10.04 -19.28 -13.40
C LEU A 87 8.73 -18.66 -12.89
N LYS A 88 8.37 -17.47 -13.36
CA LYS A 88 7.11 -16.80 -13.00
C LYS A 88 5.87 -17.63 -13.39
N LEU A 89 5.88 -18.28 -14.56
CA LEU A 89 4.79 -19.18 -14.97
C LEU A 89 4.66 -20.38 -14.03
N VAL A 90 5.78 -21.00 -13.63
CA VAL A 90 5.76 -22.13 -12.69
C VAL A 90 5.28 -21.68 -11.31
N LEU A 91 5.75 -20.54 -10.79
CA LEU A 91 5.25 -19.96 -9.54
C LEU A 91 3.75 -19.64 -9.63
N GLY A 92 3.27 -19.21 -10.80
CA GLY A 92 1.85 -19.02 -11.07
C GLY A 92 1.04 -20.31 -10.92
N ILE A 93 1.50 -21.41 -11.51
CA ILE A 93 0.85 -22.73 -11.40
C ILE A 93 0.81 -23.18 -9.92
N VAL A 94 1.93 -23.06 -9.20
CA VAL A 94 1.99 -23.42 -7.77
C VAL A 94 1.01 -22.56 -6.97
N TYR A 95 0.95 -21.26 -7.24
CA TYR A 95 0.03 -20.33 -6.59
C TYR A 95 -1.44 -20.74 -6.83
N PHE A 96 -1.82 -21.06 -8.06
CA PHE A 96 -3.17 -21.51 -8.39
C PHE A 96 -3.54 -22.77 -7.63
N ILE A 97 -2.67 -23.78 -7.63
CA ILE A 97 -2.90 -25.04 -6.91
C ILE A 97 -3.11 -24.78 -5.42
N VAL A 98 -2.20 -24.00 -4.80
CA VAL A 98 -2.27 -23.68 -3.36
C VAL A 98 -3.53 -22.89 -3.04
N THR A 99 -3.88 -21.88 -3.84
CA THR A 99 -5.06 -21.04 -3.61
C THR A 99 -6.36 -21.86 -3.70
N ILE A 100 -6.48 -22.74 -4.69
CA ILE A 100 -7.65 -23.62 -4.88
C ILE A 100 -7.75 -24.63 -3.72
N VAL A 101 -6.64 -25.30 -3.41
CA VAL A 101 -6.62 -26.31 -2.32
C VAL A 101 -7.01 -25.67 -0.98
N LEU A 102 -6.43 -24.53 -0.65
CA LEU A 102 -6.76 -23.80 0.58
C LEU A 102 -8.21 -23.30 0.58
N GLY A 103 -8.72 -22.81 -0.56
CA GLY A 103 -10.13 -22.43 -0.70
C GLY A 103 -11.10 -23.59 -0.44
N LEU A 104 -10.79 -24.77 -0.97
CA LEU A 104 -11.56 -26.00 -0.71
C LEU A 104 -11.47 -26.45 0.76
N MET A 105 -10.28 -26.35 1.37
CA MET A 105 -10.10 -26.71 2.79
C MET A 105 -10.87 -25.79 3.74
N ILE A 106 -11.04 -24.50 3.38
CA ILE A 106 -11.85 -23.53 4.14
C ILE A 106 -13.35 -23.83 3.96
N GLY A 107 -13.73 -24.55 2.91
CA GLY A 107 -15.13 -24.93 2.64
C GLY A 107 -15.87 -23.89 1.78
N TYR A 108 -15.16 -23.13 0.94
CA TYR A 108 -15.82 -22.21 0.00
C TYR A 108 -16.68 -23.01 -1.00
N ASP A 109 -17.94 -22.61 -1.15
CA ASP A 109 -18.86 -23.19 -2.14
C ASP A 109 -18.48 -22.84 -3.59
N PHE A 110 -19.21 -23.40 -4.56
CA PHE A 110 -18.91 -23.23 -5.98
C PHE A 110 -18.95 -21.75 -6.44
N ARG A 111 -19.83 -20.93 -5.86
CA ARG A 111 -19.93 -19.49 -6.18
C ARG A 111 -18.69 -18.73 -5.74
N TYR A 112 -18.26 -18.95 -4.50
CA TYR A 112 -17.03 -18.36 -3.93
C TYR A 112 -15.78 -18.86 -4.66
N MET A 113 -15.74 -20.15 -5.00
CA MET A 113 -14.60 -20.71 -5.76
C MET A 113 -14.47 -20.11 -7.16
N LYS A 114 -15.59 -19.87 -7.88
CA LYS A 114 -15.56 -19.20 -9.18
C LYS A 114 -14.95 -17.80 -9.05
N LEU A 115 -15.38 -17.02 -8.07
CA LEU A 115 -14.85 -15.67 -7.82
C LEU A 115 -13.37 -15.72 -7.41
N LEU A 116 -12.99 -16.65 -6.55
CA LEU A 116 -11.61 -16.85 -6.07
C LEU A 116 -10.65 -17.19 -7.23
N ILE A 117 -11.05 -18.05 -8.17
CA ILE A 117 -10.24 -18.41 -9.34
C ILE A 117 -9.97 -17.19 -10.20
N ILE A 118 -10.98 -16.35 -10.48
CA ILE A 118 -10.79 -15.14 -11.29
C ILE A 118 -9.90 -14.14 -10.57
N LEU A 119 -10.07 -13.99 -9.25
CA LEU A 119 -9.19 -13.16 -8.43
C LEU A 119 -7.75 -13.67 -8.41
N ALA A 120 -7.56 -15.00 -8.40
CA ALA A 120 -6.23 -15.61 -8.50
C ALA A 120 -5.59 -15.32 -9.88
N VAL A 121 -6.35 -15.35 -10.96
CA VAL A 121 -5.88 -14.89 -12.29
C VAL A 121 -5.45 -13.43 -12.22
N ASN A 122 -6.23 -12.56 -11.59
CA ASN A 122 -5.89 -11.14 -11.43
C ASN A 122 -4.59 -10.95 -10.66
N GLN A 123 -4.37 -11.68 -9.55
CA GLN A 123 -3.12 -11.63 -8.79
C GLN A 123 -1.92 -12.08 -9.63
N PHE A 124 -2.08 -13.15 -10.41
CA PHE A 124 -1.03 -13.59 -11.34
C PHE A 124 -0.69 -12.53 -12.38
N LEU A 125 -1.69 -11.92 -13.01
CA LEU A 125 -1.49 -10.84 -13.99
C LEU A 125 -0.80 -9.63 -13.37
N ILE A 126 -1.19 -9.21 -12.17
CA ILE A 126 -0.52 -8.13 -11.42
C ILE A 126 0.96 -8.48 -11.18
N SER A 127 1.25 -9.71 -10.73
CA SER A 127 2.62 -10.17 -10.49
C SER A 127 3.46 -10.16 -11.78
N MET A 128 2.87 -10.54 -12.92
CA MET A 128 3.52 -10.47 -14.23
C MET A 128 3.79 -9.03 -14.66
N ILE A 129 2.82 -8.12 -14.48
CA ILE A 129 2.99 -6.69 -14.77
C ILE A 129 4.16 -6.13 -13.96
N LEU A 130 4.20 -6.40 -12.64
CA LEU A 130 5.28 -5.92 -11.76
C LEU A 130 6.66 -6.46 -12.19
N TYR A 131 6.74 -7.74 -12.57
CA TYR A 131 7.96 -8.34 -13.12
C TYR A 131 8.41 -7.66 -14.42
N LEU A 132 7.49 -7.46 -15.37
CA LEU A 132 7.81 -6.80 -16.66
C LEU A 132 8.24 -5.34 -16.44
N ARG A 133 7.55 -4.62 -15.55
CA ARG A 133 7.92 -3.26 -15.16
C ARG A 133 9.30 -3.20 -14.49
N SER A 134 9.67 -4.21 -13.69
CA SER A 134 11.01 -4.27 -13.09
C SER A 134 12.12 -4.34 -14.16
N SER A 135 11.83 -4.96 -15.31
CA SER A 135 12.74 -4.98 -16.46
C SER A 135 12.86 -3.60 -17.11
N LEU A 136 11.74 -2.87 -17.27
CA LEU A 136 11.74 -1.50 -17.80
C LEU A 136 12.50 -0.53 -16.90
N LEU A 137 12.29 -0.63 -15.59
CA LEU A 137 12.99 0.18 -14.59
C LEU A 137 14.49 -0.12 -14.59
N GLY A 138 14.87 -1.41 -14.65
CA GLY A 138 16.26 -1.83 -14.77
C GLY A 138 16.96 -1.29 -16.03
N LEU A 139 16.23 -1.16 -17.13
CA LEU A 139 16.72 -0.51 -18.35
C LEU A 139 16.66 1.03 -18.33
N HIS A 140 16.28 1.63 -17.20
CA HIS A 140 16.08 3.08 -17.05
C HIS A 140 15.03 3.69 -18.02
N LEU A 141 14.06 2.89 -18.47
CA LEU A 141 12.96 3.33 -19.34
C LEU A 141 11.79 3.91 -18.50
N PHE A 142 12.10 4.90 -17.67
CA PHE A 142 11.17 5.47 -16.68
C PHE A 142 9.87 6.01 -17.27
N LYS A 143 9.91 6.66 -18.44
CA LYS A 143 8.68 7.16 -19.10
C LYS A 143 7.74 6.02 -19.48
N THR A 144 8.27 4.98 -20.10
CA THR A 144 7.50 3.81 -20.51
C THR A 144 6.92 3.10 -19.28
N ASP A 145 7.72 2.91 -18.21
CA ASP A 145 7.23 2.37 -16.97
C ASP A 145 6.12 3.22 -16.35
N SER A 146 6.23 4.56 -16.43
CA SER A 146 5.19 5.47 -15.94
C SER A 146 3.84 5.24 -16.61
N PHE A 147 3.80 5.07 -17.92
CA PHE A 147 2.55 4.75 -18.65
C PHE A 147 2.01 3.37 -18.29
N VAL A 148 2.86 2.34 -18.29
CA VAL A 148 2.45 0.98 -17.89
C VAL A 148 1.94 0.93 -16.46
N SER A 149 2.50 1.78 -15.55
CA SER A 149 2.15 1.82 -14.12
C SER A 149 0.72 2.28 -13.82
N VAL A 150 0.06 2.90 -14.78
CA VAL A 150 -1.31 3.43 -14.64
C VAL A 150 -2.27 2.86 -15.69
N ALA A 151 -1.76 2.15 -16.68
CA ALA A 151 -2.56 1.65 -17.80
C ALA A 151 -3.69 0.74 -17.33
N ASP A 152 -3.43 -0.15 -16.37
CA ASP A 152 -4.44 -1.01 -15.74
C ASP A 152 -5.59 -0.19 -15.16
N ARG A 153 -5.28 0.86 -14.41
CA ARG A 153 -6.28 1.70 -13.77
C ARG A 153 -7.09 2.52 -14.77
N VAL A 154 -6.43 3.05 -15.80
CA VAL A 154 -7.12 3.81 -16.87
C VAL A 154 -8.14 2.91 -17.58
N ILE A 155 -7.73 1.69 -17.99
CA ILE A 155 -8.61 0.74 -18.66
C ILE A 155 -9.78 0.35 -17.74
N MET A 156 -9.51 0.03 -16.48
CA MET A 156 -10.55 -0.31 -15.50
C MET A 156 -11.53 0.85 -15.28
N ILE A 157 -11.04 2.10 -15.15
CA ILE A 157 -11.89 3.29 -14.99
C ILE A 157 -12.86 3.38 -16.16
N ILE A 158 -12.39 3.25 -17.40
CA ILE A 158 -13.22 3.34 -18.60
C ILE A 158 -14.31 2.26 -18.59
N ILE A 159 -13.94 1.01 -18.31
CA ILE A 159 -14.89 -0.11 -18.28
C ILE A 159 -15.90 0.05 -17.13
N CYS A 160 -15.43 0.40 -15.91
CA CYS A 160 -16.32 0.57 -14.76
C CYS A 160 -17.27 1.77 -14.94
N LEU A 161 -16.83 2.87 -15.55
CA LEU A 161 -17.72 3.97 -15.91
C LEU A 161 -18.79 3.50 -16.92
N GLY A 162 -18.40 2.73 -17.94
CA GLY A 162 -19.35 2.15 -18.90
C GLY A 162 -20.38 1.23 -18.25
N LEU A 163 -19.99 0.46 -17.21
CA LEU A 163 -20.91 -0.38 -16.45
C LEU A 163 -21.81 0.47 -15.54
N LEU A 164 -21.26 1.45 -14.80
CA LEU A 164 -22.01 2.31 -13.89
C LEU A 164 -23.05 3.17 -14.63
N PHE A 165 -22.72 3.68 -15.79
CA PHE A 165 -23.63 4.45 -16.65
C PHE A 165 -24.47 3.58 -17.61
N LYS A 166 -24.38 2.25 -17.47
CA LYS A 166 -25.13 1.28 -18.29
C LYS A 166 -24.93 1.42 -19.81
N TRP A 167 -23.76 1.90 -20.26
CA TRP A 167 -23.47 2.05 -21.70
C TRP A 167 -23.55 0.72 -22.45
N PHE A 168 -23.29 -0.40 -21.75
CA PHE A 168 -23.32 -1.75 -22.34
C PHE A 168 -24.66 -2.46 -22.10
N GLY A 169 -25.67 -1.80 -21.49
CA GLY A 169 -26.94 -2.44 -21.11
C GLY A 169 -26.83 -3.54 -20.05
N ILE A 170 -25.68 -3.62 -19.37
CA ILE A 170 -25.38 -4.62 -18.33
C ILE A 170 -25.45 -3.94 -16.98
N ASP A 171 -26.15 -4.54 -16.01
CA ASP A 171 -26.12 -4.10 -14.62
C ASP A 171 -24.80 -4.48 -13.99
N ILE A 172 -24.25 -3.57 -13.17
CA ILE A 172 -23.01 -3.83 -12.47
C ILE A 172 -23.26 -4.79 -11.30
N ASP A 173 -22.54 -5.90 -11.33
CA ASP A 173 -22.42 -6.82 -10.19
C ASP A 173 -20.95 -7.05 -9.86
N VAL A 174 -20.67 -7.80 -8.78
CA VAL A 174 -19.29 -8.11 -8.35
C VAL A 174 -18.50 -8.85 -9.42
N MET A 175 -19.17 -9.75 -10.17
CA MET A 175 -18.49 -10.51 -11.22
C MET A 175 -18.11 -9.62 -12.40
N ALA A 176 -19.01 -8.72 -12.84
CA ALA A 176 -18.70 -7.73 -13.89
C ALA A 176 -17.54 -6.81 -13.47
N PHE A 177 -17.52 -6.37 -12.19
CA PHE A 177 -16.42 -5.60 -11.65
C PHE A 177 -15.09 -6.35 -11.70
N VAL A 178 -15.07 -7.63 -11.28
CA VAL A 178 -13.85 -8.44 -11.31
C VAL A 178 -13.40 -8.76 -12.74
N TYR A 179 -14.33 -8.97 -13.67
CA TYR A 179 -13.99 -9.10 -15.11
C TYR A 179 -13.41 -7.81 -15.68
N ALA A 180 -13.93 -6.63 -15.30
CA ALA A 180 -13.34 -5.35 -15.68
C ALA A 180 -11.89 -5.23 -15.21
N GLN A 181 -11.60 -5.69 -13.99
CA GLN A 181 -10.23 -5.76 -13.48
C GLN A 181 -9.38 -6.75 -14.29
N THR A 182 -9.92 -7.93 -14.60
CA THR A 182 -9.19 -8.95 -15.39
C THR A 182 -8.80 -8.41 -16.76
N ILE A 183 -9.72 -7.74 -17.46
CA ILE A 183 -9.45 -7.11 -18.77
C ILE A 183 -8.37 -6.03 -18.63
N GLY A 184 -8.48 -5.16 -17.61
CA GLY A 184 -7.50 -4.11 -17.36
C GLY A 184 -6.09 -4.67 -17.11
N TYR A 185 -5.97 -5.67 -16.25
CA TYR A 185 -4.69 -6.32 -15.97
C TYR A 185 -4.15 -7.09 -17.18
N PHE A 186 -5.01 -7.83 -17.89
CA PHE A 186 -4.59 -8.60 -19.07
C PHE A 186 -4.03 -7.70 -20.16
N LEU A 187 -4.77 -6.66 -20.55
CA LEU A 187 -4.32 -5.71 -21.58
C LEU A 187 -3.02 -5.01 -21.17
N THR A 188 -2.90 -4.62 -19.90
CA THR A 188 -1.67 -4.01 -19.38
C THR A 188 -0.50 -4.99 -19.40
N ALA A 189 -0.73 -6.26 -19.01
CA ALA A 189 0.30 -7.30 -19.08
C ALA A 189 0.78 -7.53 -20.52
N VAL A 190 -0.14 -7.55 -21.50
CA VAL A 190 0.19 -7.66 -22.92
C VAL A 190 1.01 -6.46 -23.40
N ILE A 191 0.60 -5.23 -23.07
CA ILE A 191 1.35 -4.00 -23.41
C ILE A 191 2.76 -4.05 -22.81
N ALA A 192 2.88 -4.39 -21.52
CA ALA A 192 4.15 -4.50 -20.84
C ALA A 192 5.04 -5.59 -21.46
N PHE A 193 4.47 -6.77 -21.77
CA PHE A 193 5.19 -7.87 -22.42
C PHE A 193 5.73 -7.46 -23.78
N ILE A 194 4.88 -6.90 -24.65
CA ILE A 194 5.27 -6.43 -25.98
C ILE A 194 6.40 -5.40 -25.86
N THR A 195 6.29 -4.46 -24.92
CA THR A 195 7.31 -3.43 -24.70
C THR A 195 8.67 -4.01 -24.29
N VAL A 196 8.68 -5.01 -23.40
CA VAL A 196 9.93 -5.68 -22.99
C VAL A 196 10.45 -6.60 -24.10
N TYR A 197 9.56 -7.31 -24.78
CA TYR A 197 9.90 -8.21 -25.89
C TYR A 197 10.72 -7.51 -26.98
N TYR A 198 10.31 -6.31 -27.41
CA TYR A 198 11.07 -5.51 -28.38
C TYR A 198 12.44 -5.03 -27.89
N LYS A 199 12.74 -5.19 -26.60
CA LYS A 199 14.07 -4.89 -26.01
C LYS A 199 14.93 -6.12 -25.81
N THR A 200 14.39 -7.32 -26.07
CA THR A 200 15.10 -8.58 -26.00
C THR A 200 15.37 -9.09 -27.43
N GLU A 201 16.63 -9.46 -27.72
CA GLU A 201 16.99 -9.92 -29.08
C GLU A 201 16.39 -11.29 -29.43
N HIS A 202 16.28 -12.18 -28.45
CA HIS A 202 15.73 -13.52 -28.63
C HIS A 202 14.95 -13.96 -27.40
N PHE A 203 13.64 -14.15 -27.55
CA PHE A 203 12.81 -14.76 -26.52
C PHE A 203 12.50 -16.22 -26.89
N LYS A 204 12.93 -17.15 -26.04
CA LYS A 204 12.51 -18.56 -26.06
C LYS A 204 12.26 -19.02 -24.65
N LEU A 205 11.13 -19.63 -24.38
CA LEU A 205 10.87 -20.24 -23.08
C LEU A 205 11.98 -21.23 -22.76
N LYS A 206 12.79 -20.93 -21.73
CA LYS A 206 13.88 -21.78 -21.27
C LYS A 206 13.73 -22.00 -19.76
N TRP A 207 13.68 -23.25 -19.37
CA TRP A 207 13.71 -23.64 -17.97
C TRP A 207 15.16 -23.94 -17.56
N ASN A 208 15.62 -23.30 -16.51
CA ASN A 208 16.96 -23.54 -15.94
C ASN A 208 16.80 -23.69 -14.41
N TRP A 209 16.71 -24.94 -13.97
CA TRP A 209 16.47 -25.27 -12.56
C TRP A 209 17.54 -24.71 -11.61
N PRO A 210 18.88 -24.93 -11.85
CA PRO A 210 19.92 -24.38 -10.99
C PRO A 210 19.85 -22.85 -10.86
N PHE A 211 19.59 -22.14 -11.95
CA PHE A 211 19.46 -20.70 -11.98
C PHE A 211 18.21 -20.23 -11.19
N SER A 212 17.06 -20.89 -11.41
CA SER A 212 15.82 -20.60 -10.69
C SER A 212 15.97 -20.76 -9.19
N LEU A 213 16.61 -21.87 -8.75
CA LEU A 213 16.84 -22.15 -7.34
C LEU A 213 17.83 -21.14 -6.70
N MET A 214 18.87 -20.75 -7.42
CA MET A 214 19.79 -19.70 -6.98
C MET A 214 19.06 -18.39 -6.72
N ILE A 215 18.17 -17.96 -7.64
CA ILE A 215 17.41 -16.73 -7.50
C ILE A 215 16.46 -16.81 -6.30
N LEU A 216 15.70 -17.89 -6.18
CA LEU A 216 14.78 -18.08 -5.04
C LEU A 216 15.53 -18.02 -3.69
N LYS A 217 16.70 -18.65 -3.58
CA LYS A 217 17.52 -18.58 -2.37
C LYS A 217 18.00 -17.16 -2.05
N GLN A 218 18.43 -16.40 -3.05
CA GLN A 218 18.91 -15.02 -2.85
C GLN A 218 17.79 -14.04 -2.52
N SER A 219 16.59 -14.30 -3.01
CA SER A 219 15.42 -13.45 -2.81
C SER A 219 14.63 -13.77 -1.53
N PHE A 220 14.80 -14.97 -0.97
CA PHE A 220 14.02 -15.48 0.15
C PHE A 220 13.94 -14.56 1.38
N PRO A 221 15.02 -13.92 1.87
CA PRO A 221 14.95 -13.04 3.04
C PRO A 221 14.03 -11.83 2.84
N TYR A 222 13.97 -11.29 1.62
CA TYR A 222 13.05 -10.20 1.26
C TYR A 222 11.63 -10.71 1.11
N ALA A 223 11.47 -11.92 0.56
CA ALA A 223 10.18 -12.56 0.41
C ALA A 223 9.49 -12.76 1.78
N VAL A 224 10.23 -13.23 2.78
CA VAL A 224 9.71 -13.40 4.15
C VAL A 224 9.22 -12.08 4.72
N LEU A 225 9.99 -10.98 4.58
CA LEU A 225 9.56 -9.68 5.08
C LEU A 225 8.25 -9.22 4.42
N VAL A 226 8.17 -9.31 3.08
CA VAL A 226 6.97 -8.91 2.33
C VAL A 226 5.78 -9.78 2.72
N LEU A 227 5.97 -11.09 2.87
CA LEU A 227 4.93 -12.02 3.33
C LEU A 227 4.36 -11.58 4.69
N LEU A 228 5.24 -11.41 5.67
CA LEU A 228 4.84 -11.04 7.02
C LEU A 228 4.12 -9.69 7.06
N MET A 229 4.61 -8.70 6.31
CA MET A 229 3.95 -7.39 6.22
C MET A 229 2.59 -7.48 5.52
N THR A 230 2.45 -8.34 4.52
CA THR A 230 1.18 -8.58 3.84
C THR A 230 0.16 -9.20 4.78
N PHE A 231 0.57 -10.18 5.59
CA PHE A 231 -0.32 -10.84 6.53
C PHE A 231 -0.94 -9.84 7.50
N TYR A 232 -0.15 -9.07 8.25
CA TYR A 232 -0.74 -8.16 9.24
C TYR A 232 -1.51 -6.98 8.64
N ASN A 233 -1.34 -6.67 7.35
CA ASN A 233 -2.10 -5.62 6.67
C ASN A 233 -3.39 -6.12 6.00
N ARG A 234 -3.51 -7.42 5.70
CA ARG A 234 -4.62 -7.97 4.90
C ARG A 234 -5.47 -9.01 5.62
N LEU A 235 -4.99 -9.50 6.75
CA LEU A 235 -5.65 -10.58 7.48
C LEU A 235 -7.01 -10.17 8.05
N ASP A 236 -7.17 -8.91 8.38
CA ASP A 236 -8.37 -8.35 9.02
C ASP A 236 -9.68 -8.70 8.29
N SER A 237 -9.73 -8.45 6.97
CA SER A 237 -10.91 -8.76 6.16
C SER A 237 -11.20 -10.26 6.08
N VAL A 238 -10.15 -11.09 6.03
CA VAL A 238 -10.30 -12.55 6.00
C VAL A 238 -10.83 -13.04 7.34
N MET A 239 -10.34 -12.51 8.46
CA MET A 239 -10.80 -12.87 9.79
C MET A 239 -12.24 -12.44 10.05
N LEU A 240 -12.67 -11.27 9.54
CA LEU A 240 -14.08 -10.86 9.59
C LEU A 240 -15.00 -11.89 8.93
N GLY A 241 -14.61 -12.40 7.76
CA GLY A 241 -15.37 -13.45 7.07
C GLY A 241 -15.34 -14.79 7.77
N ALA A 242 -14.23 -15.14 8.46
CA ALA A 242 -14.04 -16.44 9.09
C ALA A 242 -14.64 -16.52 10.51
N LEU A 243 -14.62 -15.42 11.28
CA LEU A 243 -15.03 -15.42 12.70
C LEU A 243 -16.49 -15.02 12.92
N LEU A 244 -17.15 -14.42 11.93
CA LEU A 244 -18.55 -14.01 12.03
C LEU A 244 -19.46 -14.93 11.21
N PRO A 245 -20.75 -15.04 11.58
CA PRO A 245 -21.72 -15.83 10.82
C PRO A 245 -21.81 -15.39 9.35
N SER A 246 -22.14 -16.33 8.48
CA SER A 246 -22.34 -16.05 7.04
C SER A 246 -23.32 -14.90 6.82
N GLY A 247 -22.99 -14.00 5.88
CA GLY A 247 -23.76 -12.77 5.64
C GLY A 247 -23.29 -11.61 6.53
N VAL A 248 -23.24 -11.80 7.86
CA VAL A 248 -22.74 -10.76 8.78
C VAL A 248 -21.25 -10.51 8.55
N GLY A 249 -20.45 -11.56 8.40
CA GLY A 249 -19.02 -11.44 8.12
C GLY A 249 -18.74 -10.70 6.81
N SER A 250 -19.50 -11.01 5.76
CA SER A 250 -19.36 -10.34 4.46
C SER A 250 -19.77 -8.86 4.53
N GLU A 251 -20.89 -8.56 5.23
CA GLU A 251 -21.31 -7.17 5.44
C GLU A 251 -20.24 -6.36 6.18
N GLN A 252 -19.73 -6.89 7.29
CA GLN A 252 -18.72 -6.23 8.12
C GLN A 252 -17.38 -6.09 7.38
N ALA A 253 -16.99 -7.06 6.55
CA ALA A 253 -15.83 -6.96 5.68
C ALA A 253 -16.01 -5.87 4.61
N GLY A 254 -17.24 -5.69 4.10
CA GLY A 254 -17.58 -4.61 3.18
C GLY A 254 -17.47 -3.22 3.83
N ILE A 255 -17.99 -3.07 5.05
CA ILE A 255 -17.87 -1.84 5.85
C ILE A 255 -16.39 -1.54 6.15
N TYR A 256 -15.62 -2.53 6.60
CA TYR A 256 -14.19 -2.40 6.83
C TYR A 256 -13.43 -2.00 5.56
N ALA A 257 -13.76 -2.60 4.41
CA ALA A 257 -13.11 -2.29 3.14
C ALA A 257 -13.35 -0.84 2.69
N LYS A 258 -14.56 -0.27 2.91
CA LYS A 258 -14.83 1.15 2.67
C LYS A 258 -13.88 2.05 3.47
N ALA A 259 -13.78 1.79 4.77
CA ALA A 259 -12.95 2.57 5.69
C ALA A 259 -11.44 2.41 5.38
N PHE A 260 -10.98 1.19 5.09
CA PHE A 260 -9.58 0.87 4.82
C PHE A 260 -9.06 1.49 3.53
N ARG A 261 -9.90 1.68 2.53
CA ARG A 261 -9.55 2.28 1.23
C ARG A 261 -8.90 3.66 1.35
N LEU A 262 -9.42 4.49 2.24
CA LEU A 262 -8.86 5.83 2.50
C LEU A 262 -7.49 5.76 3.15
N LEU A 263 -7.32 4.84 4.09
CA LEU A 263 -6.00 4.57 4.68
C LEU A 263 -5.00 4.11 3.61
N GLU A 264 -5.42 3.26 2.67
CA GLU A 264 -4.56 2.84 1.55
C GLU A 264 -4.15 4.01 0.66
N ALA A 265 -5.07 4.93 0.36
CA ALA A 265 -4.76 6.13 -0.41
C ALA A 265 -3.72 7.02 0.30
N GLY A 266 -3.86 7.20 1.62
CA GLY A 266 -2.86 7.89 2.44
C GLY A 266 -1.50 7.17 2.46
N ASN A 267 -1.52 5.86 2.66
CA ASN A 267 -0.32 5.01 2.69
C ASN A 267 0.47 5.08 1.38
N MET A 268 -0.18 5.28 0.23
CA MET A 268 0.50 5.45 -1.04
C MET A 268 1.42 6.67 -1.05
N ILE A 269 1.03 7.79 -0.42
CA ILE A 269 1.85 9.00 -0.31
C ILE A 269 3.10 8.70 0.55
N ALA A 270 2.91 8.06 1.69
CA ALA A 270 4.00 7.67 2.58
C ALA A 270 4.98 6.70 1.91
N TYR A 271 4.48 5.74 1.14
CA TYR A 271 5.26 4.80 0.35
C TYR A 271 6.11 5.49 -0.72
N LEU A 272 5.52 6.40 -1.51
CA LEU A 272 6.25 7.16 -2.54
C LEU A 272 7.37 8.02 -1.94
N PHE A 273 7.15 8.56 -0.74
CA PHE A 273 8.17 9.29 -0.01
C PHE A 273 9.30 8.36 0.44
N SER A 274 8.98 7.17 0.96
CA SER A 274 9.95 6.20 1.48
C SER A 274 10.87 5.63 0.41
N ILE A 275 10.35 5.36 -0.80
CA ILE A 275 11.16 4.85 -1.92
C ILE A 275 12.34 5.78 -2.24
N GLN A 276 12.16 7.09 -2.10
CA GLN A 276 13.22 8.06 -2.36
C GLN A 276 14.27 8.08 -1.24
N LEU A 277 13.91 7.70 -0.02
CA LEU A 277 14.83 7.66 1.12
C LEU A 277 15.76 6.46 1.09
N ILE A 278 15.35 5.31 0.54
CA ILE A 278 16.17 4.08 0.50
C ILE A 278 17.58 4.34 -0.09
N PRO A 279 17.73 4.91 -1.30
CA PRO A 279 19.05 5.12 -1.88
C PRO A 279 19.87 6.15 -1.11
N ILE A 280 19.21 7.17 -0.54
CA ILE A 280 19.89 8.23 0.23
C ILE A 280 20.45 7.63 1.53
N PHE A 281 19.63 6.92 2.31
CA PHE A 281 20.08 6.24 3.52
C PHE A 281 21.19 5.22 3.24
N SER A 282 21.04 4.39 2.20
CA SER A 282 22.05 3.40 1.83
C SER A 282 23.38 4.02 1.49
N ARG A 283 23.38 5.16 0.79
CA ARG A 283 24.59 5.92 0.46
C ARG A 283 25.24 6.49 1.72
N MET A 284 24.48 7.21 2.56
CA MET A 284 24.99 7.84 3.78
C MET A 284 25.57 6.80 4.75
N ILE A 285 24.86 5.66 4.92
CA ILE A 285 25.35 4.54 5.76
C ILE A 285 26.67 3.97 5.22
N LYS A 286 26.77 3.76 3.90
CA LYS A 286 28.00 3.27 3.26
C LYS A 286 29.16 4.26 3.44
N GLN A 287 28.88 5.57 3.41
CA GLN A 287 29.87 6.64 3.59
C GLN A 287 30.13 6.95 5.07
N ARG A 288 29.49 6.23 6.01
CA ARG A 288 29.54 6.46 7.47
C ARG A 288 29.14 7.89 7.87
N GLU A 289 28.24 8.51 7.10
CA GLU A 289 27.69 9.83 7.41
C GLU A 289 26.59 9.71 8.49
N ASN A 290 26.41 10.81 9.25
CA ASN A 290 25.35 10.85 10.25
C ASN A 290 23.96 10.99 9.60
N VAL A 291 23.13 9.96 9.76
CA VAL A 291 21.77 9.89 9.20
C VAL A 291 20.70 10.57 10.08
N GLU A 292 21.04 10.92 11.34
CA GLU A 292 20.08 11.39 12.35
C GLU A 292 19.30 12.63 11.88
N GLN A 293 20.01 13.61 11.30
CA GLN A 293 19.39 14.84 10.80
C GLN A 293 18.39 14.57 9.68
N LEU A 294 18.73 13.68 8.74
CA LEU A 294 17.85 13.31 7.65
C LEU A 294 16.63 12.52 8.15
N VAL A 295 16.81 11.59 9.08
CA VAL A 295 15.72 10.85 9.72
C VAL A 295 14.76 11.81 10.41
N LYS A 296 15.28 12.75 11.21
CA LYS A 296 14.48 13.77 11.89
C LYS A 296 13.70 14.64 10.92
N LEU A 297 14.34 15.13 9.85
CA LEU A 297 13.68 15.93 8.83
C LEU A 297 12.59 15.15 8.12
N SER A 298 12.89 13.93 7.67
CA SER A 298 11.93 13.03 7.00
C SER A 298 10.74 12.71 7.90
N PHE A 299 10.99 12.47 9.19
CA PHE A 299 9.97 12.22 10.19
C PHE A 299 9.02 13.43 10.33
N ILE A 300 9.56 14.63 10.49
CA ILE A 300 8.75 15.85 10.59
C ILE A 300 7.92 16.06 9.32
N LEU A 301 8.55 15.94 8.14
CA LEU A 301 7.88 16.18 6.87
C LEU A 301 6.77 15.19 6.53
N LEU A 302 6.85 13.94 6.99
CA LEU A 302 5.84 12.93 6.70
C LEU A 302 4.83 12.77 7.85
N VAL A 303 5.28 12.75 9.09
CA VAL A 303 4.41 12.47 10.24
C VAL A 303 3.58 13.70 10.66
N THR A 304 4.08 14.94 10.46
CA THR A 304 3.29 16.14 10.76
C THR A 304 2.01 16.22 9.90
N PRO A 305 2.07 16.12 8.56
CA PRO A 305 0.85 16.06 7.75
C PRO A 305 0.00 14.81 8.05
N ALA A 306 0.63 13.67 8.34
CA ALA A 306 -0.10 12.45 8.69
C ALA A 306 -0.93 12.63 9.97
N LEU A 307 -0.39 13.28 11.02
CA LEU A 307 -1.12 13.65 12.23
C LEU A 307 -2.30 14.58 11.93
N MET A 308 -2.10 15.61 11.09
CA MET A 308 -3.18 16.52 10.70
C MET A 308 -4.32 15.77 10.02
N VAL A 309 -4.00 14.93 9.04
CA VAL A 309 -4.98 14.13 8.29
C VAL A 309 -5.66 13.12 9.22
N SER A 310 -4.89 12.39 10.03
CA SER A 310 -5.43 11.37 10.95
C SER A 310 -6.43 11.97 11.94
N VAL A 311 -6.05 13.05 12.64
CA VAL A 311 -6.91 13.70 13.63
C VAL A 311 -8.07 14.42 12.95
N GLY A 312 -7.84 15.10 11.83
CA GLY A 312 -8.91 15.73 11.05
C GLY A 312 -9.95 14.72 10.58
N CYS A 313 -9.54 13.60 10.02
CA CYS A 313 -10.44 12.51 9.61
C CYS A 313 -11.18 11.86 10.79
N PHE A 314 -10.55 11.80 11.96
CA PHE A 314 -11.19 11.29 13.18
C PHE A 314 -12.37 12.17 13.59
N PHE A 315 -12.22 13.49 13.61
CA PHE A 315 -13.26 14.41 14.01
C PHE A 315 -14.36 14.62 12.94
N TYR A 316 -14.02 14.55 11.66
CA TYR A 316 -14.94 14.76 10.54
C TYR A 316 -15.27 13.45 9.80
N SER A 317 -15.25 12.32 10.51
CA SER A 317 -15.41 10.98 9.91
C SER A 317 -16.78 10.78 9.25
N ASN A 318 -17.86 11.26 9.86
CA ASN A 318 -19.21 11.14 9.30
C ASN A 318 -19.35 11.94 8.00
N GLU A 319 -18.88 13.17 8.00
CA GLU A 319 -18.97 14.10 6.88
C GLU A 319 -18.12 13.61 5.69
N ILE A 320 -16.90 13.16 5.97
CA ILE A 320 -16.00 12.63 4.94
C ILE A 320 -16.54 11.31 4.39
N SER A 321 -17.00 10.41 5.26
CA SER A 321 -17.60 9.13 4.85
C SER A 321 -18.83 9.35 3.98
N ALA A 322 -19.69 10.31 4.33
CA ALA A 322 -20.88 10.68 3.54
C ALA A 322 -20.50 11.13 2.11
N ILE A 323 -19.46 11.96 1.96
CA ILE A 323 -19.02 12.38 0.61
C ILE A 323 -18.54 11.19 -0.22
N ILE A 324 -17.66 10.38 0.36
CA ILE A 324 -17.00 9.29 -0.39
C ILE A 324 -17.97 8.17 -0.72
N ASN A 325 -18.90 7.90 0.17
CA ASN A 325 -19.87 6.82 0.02
C ASN A 325 -21.28 7.33 -0.38
N HIS A 326 -21.36 8.48 -1.06
CA HIS A 326 -22.61 9.03 -1.61
C HIS A 326 -23.77 9.14 -0.57
N GLY A 327 -23.47 9.69 0.60
CA GLY A 327 -24.43 9.88 1.70
C GLY A 327 -24.47 8.74 2.72
N ILE A 328 -23.78 7.63 2.49
CA ILE A 328 -23.74 6.48 3.41
C ILE A 328 -22.63 6.68 4.45
N THR A 329 -22.97 6.57 5.74
CA THR A 329 -22.02 6.78 6.86
C THR A 329 -21.79 5.53 7.70
N ASP A 330 -22.15 4.35 7.18
CA ASP A 330 -22.10 3.06 7.87
C ASP A 330 -20.68 2.64 8.31
N SER A 331 -19.65 3.18 7.67
CA SER A 331 -18.24 2.89 7.94
C SER A 331 -17.48 4.05 8.62
N ALA A 332 -18.19 5.06 9.12
CA ALA A 332 -17.55 6.27 9.65
C ALA A 332 -16.73 6.02 10.92
N THR A 333 -17.20 5.10 11.79
CA THR A 333 -16.49 4.75 13.03
C THR A 333 -15.20 3.99 12.72
N GLU A 334 -15.25 2.95 11.87
CA GLU A 334 -14.09 2.19 11.41
C GLU A 334 -13.10 3.10 10.69
N PHE A 335 -13.61 3.99 9.85
CA PHE A 335 -12.81 5.00 9.16
C PHE A 335 -12.05 5.90 10.12
N SER A 336 -12.71 6.42 11.17
CA SER A 336 -12.09 7.28 12.17
C SER A 336 -10.91 6.60 12.86
N ILE A 337 -11.08 5.32 13.25
CA ILE A 337 -10.05 4.51 13.91
C ILE A 337 -8.91 4.18 12.95
N LEU A 338 -9.24 3.71 11.75
CA LEU A 338 -8.22 3.33 10.75
C LEU A 338 -7.40 4.52 10.28
N MET A 339 -7.97 5.72 10.17
CA MET A 339 -7.19 6.91 9.80
C MET A 339 -6.15 7.30 10.86
N LEU A 340 -6.33 6.94 12.13
CA LEU A 340 -5.28 7.10 13.15
C LEU A 340 -4.07 6.21 12.85
N CYS A 341 -4.26 5.04 12.20
CA CYS A 341 -3.16 4.17 11.76
C CYS A 341 -2.21 4.88 10.80
N PHE A 342 -2.68 5.86 10.02
CA PHE A 342 -1.86 6.56 9.03
C PHE A 342 -0.62 7.24 9.66
N THR A 343 -0.74 7.74 10.89
CA THR A 343 0.40 8.29 11.64
C THR A 343 1.44 7.22 11.96
N ALA A 344 1.00 6.04 12.43
CA ALA A 344 1.89 4.92 12.74
C ALA A 344 2.55 4.36 11.49
N VAL A 345 1.78 4.19 10.40
CA VAL A 345 2.28 3.71 9.12
C VAL A 345 3.30 4.70 8.51
N SER A 346 3.04 6.00 8.58
CA SER A 346 3.99 7.03 8.14
C SER A 346 5.30 6.97 8.90
N THR A 347 5.25 6.70 10.21
CA THR A 347 6.43 6.46 11.05
C THR A 347 7.19 5.21 10.62
N THR A 348 6.46 4.11 10.39
CA THR A 348 7.01 2.83 9.91
C THR A 348 7.72 3.00 8.56
N TYR A 349 7.19 3.79 7.64
CA TYR A 349 7.85 4.05 6.35
C TYR A 349 9.22 4.74 6.49
N ILE A 350 9.46 5.51 7.54
CA ILE A 350 10.75 6.18 7.74
C ILE A 350 11.75 5.24 8.42
N PHE A 351 11.38 4.73 9.60
CA PHE A 351 12.30 3.90 10.39
C PHE A 351 12.50 2.52 9.76
N GLY A 352 11.47 1.92 9.17
CA GLY A 352 11.56 0.67 8.42
C GLY A 352 12.45 0.81 7.19
N THR A 353 12.36 1.93 6.46
CA THR A 353 13.22 2.22 5.32
C THR A 353 14.69 2.38 5.74
N LEU A 354 14.95 3.07 6.86
CA LEU A 354 16.29 3.20 7.42
C LEU A 354 16.89 1.84 7.80
N LEU A 355 16.12 1.00 8.51
CA LEU A 355 16.55 -0.35 8.90
C LEU A 355 16.77 -1.26 7.69
N THR A 356 15.92 -1.14 6.66
CA THR A 356 16.07 -1.87 5.40
C THR A 356 17.33 -1.44 4.65
N ALA A 357 17.61 -0.15 4.58
CA ALA A 357 18.81 0.41 3.95
C ALA A 357 20.09 -0.07 4.65
N ASN A 358 20.04 -0.27 5.96
CA ASN A 358 21.15 -0.80 6.77
C ASN A 358 21.24 -2.34 6.73
N GLY A 359 20.27 -3.04 6.12
CA GLY A 359 20.29 -4.52 6.05
C GLY A 359 19.76 -5.22 7.31
N ASN A 360 19.06 -4.52 8.21
CA ASN A 360 18.53 -5.08 9.46
C ASN A 360 17.24 -5.92 9.25
N LEU A 361 17.25 -6.80 8.25
CA LEU A 361 16.08 -7.62 7.89
C LEU A 361 15.64 -8.56 9.01
N LYS A 362 16.59 -9.09 9.82
CA LYS A 362 16.25 -9.96 10.96
C LYS A 362 15.38 -9.24 11.97
N GLN A 363 15.72 -8.01 12.34
CA GLN A 363 14.95 -7.20 13.29
C GLN A 363 13.56 -6.87 12.72
N LEU A 364 13.48 -6.51 11.44
CA LEU A 364 12.21 -6.23 10.77
C LEU A 364 11.32 -7.48 10.68
N ASN A 365 11.87 -8.65 10.36
CA ASN A 365 11.12 -9.89 10.35
C ASN A 365 10.62 -10.28 11.75
N THR A 366 11.45 -10.14 12.78
CA THR A 366 11.04 -10.40 14.17
C THR A 366 9.89 -9.46 14.58
N MET A 367 10.00 -8.17 14.28
CA MET A 367 8.92 -7.19 14.52
C MET A 367 7.63 -7.58 13.80
N ALA A 368 7.74 -7.97 12.53
CA ALA A 368 6.57 -8.34 11.74
C ALA A 368 5.88 -9.62 12.28
N ILE A 369 6.64 -10.62 12.74
CA ILE A 369 6.09 -11.83 13.39
C ILE A 369 5.33 -11.44 14.66
N ILE A 370 5.93 -10.61 15.52
CA ILE A 370 5.27 -10.15 16.75
C ILE A 370 4.00 -9.36 16.40
N GLY A 371 4.07 -8.48 15.39
CA GLY A 371 2.92 -7.72 14.90
C GLY A 371 1.77 -8.63 14.44
N ILE A 372 2.06 -9.68 13.68
CA ILE A 372 1.05 -10.68 13.27
C ILE A 372 0.43 -11.37 14.49
N CYS A 373 1.24 -11.81 15.45
CA CYS A 373 0.72 -12.47 16.65
C CYS A 373 -0.22 -11.55 17.43
N ILE A 374 0.15 -10.27 17.62
CA ILE A 374 -0.69 -9.28 18.29
C ILE A 374 -1.98 -9.06 17.51
N ASN A 375 -1.90 -8.85 16.19
CA ASN A 375 -3.08 -8.65 15.34
C ASN A 375 -4.03 -9.83 15.39
N LEU A 376 -3.52 -11.07 15.27
CA LEU A 376 -4.31 -12.28 15.37
C LEU A 376 -5.02 -12.40 16.73
N ILE A 377 -4.29 -12.26 17.83
CA ILE A 377 -4.85 -12.38 19.17
C ILE A 377 -5.95 -11.33 19.39
N LEU A 378 -5.68 -10.07 19.04
CA LEU A 378 -6.65 -8.99 19.18
C LEU A 378 -7.88 -9.20 18.30
N ASN A 379 -7.71 -9.65 17.05
CA ASN A 379 -8.83 -9.95 16.17
C ASN A 379 -9.69 -11.10 16.70
N PHE A 380 -9.09 -12.19 17.20
CA PHE A 380 -9.84 -13.29 17.82
C PHE A 380 -10.68 -12.85 19.03
N ILE A 381 -10.19 -11.87 19.80
CA ILE A 381 -10.89 -11.34 20.97
C ILE A 381 -11.92 -10.28 20.56
N LEU A 382 -11.58 -9.35 19.69
CA LEU A 382 -12.40 -8.17 19.43
C LEU A 382 -13.43 -8.34 18.34
N ILE A 383 -13.16 -9.12 17.28
CA ILE A 383 -14.11 -9.31 16.17
C ILE A 383 -15.44 -9.93 16.63
N PRO A 384 -15.48 -10.97 17.47
CA PRO A 384 -16.77 -11.55 17.89
C PRO A 384 -17.67 -10.57 18.65
N HIS A 385 -17.07 -9.59 19.37
CA HIS A 385 -17.81 -8.61 20.19
C HIS A 385 -18.08 -7.29 19.46
N TYR A 386 -17.09 -6.81 18.70
CA TYR A 386 -17.10 -5.46 18.10
C TYR A 386 -17.08 -5.46 16.57
N LYS A 387 -17.10 -6.65 15.93
CA LYS A 387 -17.18 -6.82 14.47
C LYS A 387 -16.06 -6.01 13.76
N ALA A 388 -16.40 -5.22 12.73
CA ALA A 388 -15.45 -4.41 11.96
C ALA A 388 -14.71 -3.36 12.81
N ILE A 389 -15.37 -2.77 13.82
CA ILE A 389 -14.73 -1.85 14.79
C ILE A 389 -13.62 -2.59 15.55
N GLY A 390 -13.87 -3.83 15.98
CA GLY A 390 -12.87 -4.66 16.65
C GLY A 390 -11.62 -4.88 15.82
N SER A 391 -11.80 -5.15 14.53
CA SER A 391 -10.69 -5.28 13.57
C SER A 391 -9.93 -3.96 13.37
N ALA A 392 -10.63 -2.84 13.29
CA ALA A 392 -10.00 -1.52 13.18
C ALA A 392 -9.16 -1.17 14.41
N ILE A 393 -9.63 -1.51 15.63
CA ILE A 393 -8.87 -1.34 16.88
C ILE A 393 -7.64 -2.27 16.90
N SER A 394 -7.78 -3.53 16.45
CA SER A 394 -6.67 -4.48 16.33
C SER A 394 -5.57 -3.95 15.42
N SER A 395 -5.97 -3.43 14.24
CA SER A 395 -5.05 -2.77 13.32
C SER A 395 -4.37 -1.56 13.93
N LEU A 396 -5.11 -0.69 14.63
CA LEU A 396 -4.56 0.51 15.28
C LEU A 396 -3.46 0.15 16.29
N ILE A 397 -3.75 -0.77 17.20
CA ILE A 397 -2.80 -1.22 18.21
C ILE A 397 -1.56 -1.85 17.56
N THR A 398 -1.76 -2.72 16.57
CA THR A 398 -0.67 -3.39 15.86
C THR A 398 0.24 -2.40 15.13
N GLN A 399 -0.32 -1.42 14.44
CA GLN A 399 0.44 -0.41 13.69
C GLN A 399 1.28 0.48 14.62
N PHE A 400 0.71 0.95 15.73
CA PHE A 400 1.47 1.74 16.71
C PHE A 400 2.55 0.92 17.41
N PHE A 401 2.27 -0.33 17.73
CA PHE A 401 3.25 -1.23 18.33
C PHE A 401 4.43 -1.49 17.37
N THR A 402 4.16 -1.80 16.12
CA THR A 402 5.21 -2.04 15.11
C THR A 402 6.04 -0.80 14.84
N ALA A 403 5.40 0.39 14.78
CA ALA A 403 6.10 1.67 14.66
C ALA A 403 7.02 1.93 15.86
N GLY A 404 6.53 1.68 17.10
CA GLY A 404 7.30 1.82 18.33
C GLY A 404 8.53 0.91 18.35
N ILE A 405 8.38 -0.36 17.97
CA ILE A 405 9.52 -1.30 17.87
C ILE A 405 10.55 -0.84 16.84
N GLN A 406 10.11 -0.34 15.69
CA GLN A 406 11.05 0.17 14.66
C GLN A 406 11.82 1.38 15.14
N ILE A 407 11.16 2.32 15.83
CA ILE A 407 11.83 3.45 16.49
C ILE A 407 12.87 2.92 17.47
N TYR A 408 12.51 1.99 18.34
CA TYR A 408 13.42 1.39 19.33
C TYR A 408 14.64 0.76 18.67
N PHE A 409 14.47 -0.06 17.64
CA PHE A 409 15.59 -0.67 16.91
C PHE A 409 16.47 0.38 16.22
N ALA A 410 15.88 1.42 15.60
CA ALA A 410 16.64 2.48 14.97
C ALA A 410 17.50 3.24 16.01
N TYR A 411 16.92 3.63 17.15
CA TYR A 411 17.66 4.28 18.23
C TYR A 411 18.80 3.41 18.77
N LYS A 412 18.55 2.11 18.98
CA LYS A 412 19.56 1.17 19.47
C LYS A 412 20.72 0.96 18.48
N ILE A 413 20.42 0.83 17.20
CA ILE A 413 21.41 0.52 16.15
C ILE A 413 22.23 1.75 15.78
N PHE A 414 21.55 2.88 15.54
CA PHE A 414 22.20 4.12 15.09
C PHE A 414 22.65 5.02 16.26
N LYS A 415 22.32 4.66 17.51
CA LYS A 415 22.66 5.41 18.72
C LYS A 415 22.23 6.88 18.66
N PHE A 416 20.99 7.12 18.17
CA PHE A 416 20.43 8.46 18.08
C PHE A 416 20.31 9.12 19.45
N ASN A 417 20.53 10.43 19.49
CA ASN A 417 20.34 11.21 20.70
C ASN A 417 18.84 11.43 20.97
N PHE A 418 18.45 11.32 22.25
CA PHE A 418 17.09 11.60 22.69
C PHE A 418 16.79 13.09 22.53
N ASN A 419 15.84 13.43 21.67
CA ASN A 419 15.49 14.82 21.39
C ASN A 419 14.19 15.22 22.11
N PHE A 420 14.33 15.60 23.37
CA PHE A 420 13.21 16.04 24.21
C PHE A 420 12.43 17.21 23.58
N LYS A 421 13.12 18.16 22.95
CA LYS A 421 12.48 19.30 22.28
C LYS A 421 11.54 18.84 21.14
N LEU A 422 11.92 17.84 20.35
CA LEU A 422 11.06 17.29 19.29
C LEU A 422 9.81 16.64 19.89
N ILE A 423 9.95 15.88 20.95
CA ILE A 423 8.81 15.22 21.61
C ILE A 423 7.84 16.26 22.19
N MET A 424 8.34 17.28 22.86
CA MET A 424 7.50 18.37 23.38
C MET A 424 6.80 19.15 22.25
N SER A 425 7.49 19.40 21.14
CA SER A 425 6.88 20.05 19.96
C SER A 425 5.79 19.17 19.33
N LEU A 426 6.00 17.85 19.26
CA LEU A 426 4.97 16.90 18.76
C LEU A 426 3.76 16.86 19.70
N PHE A 427 3.99 16.86 21.01
CA PHE A 427 2.91 16.89 21.99
C PHE A 427 2.11 18.19 21.91
N ALA A 428 2.79 19.33 21.89
CA ALA A 428 2.15 20.64 21.70
C ALA A 428 1.40 20.75 20.37
N PHE A 429 1.94 20.14 19.32
CA PHE A 429 1.27 20.09 18.02
C PHE A 429 0.00 19.24 18.08
N LEU A 430 0.07 18.05 18.65
CA LEU A 430 -1.08 17.15 18.78
C LEU A 430 -2.21 17.78 19.62
N THR A 431 -1.87 18.36 20.78
CA THR A 431 -2.87 19.05 21.62
C THR A 431 -3.53 20.22 20.88
N GLY A 432 -2.75 21.03 20.14
CA GLY A 432 -3.29 22.12 19.32
C GLY A 432 -4.23 21.63 18.23
N ILE A 433 -3.87 20.58 17.50
CA ILE A 433 -4.74 20.00 16.46
C ILE A 433 -6.07 19.52 17.07
N ILE A 434 -6.04 18.82 18.21
CA ILE A 434 -7.25 18.33 18.86
C ILE A 434 -8.16 19.51 19.27
N VAL A 435 -7.59 20.54 19.90
CA VAL A 435 -8.33 21.74 20.28
C VAL A 435 -8.94 22.44 19.07
N PHE A 436 -8.17 22.63 18.00
CA PHE A 436 -8.68 23.27 16.77
C PHE A 436 -9.77 22.46 16.08
N ASN A 437 -9.70 21.13 16.09
CA ASN A 437 -10.76 20.29 15.55
C ASN A 437 -12.07 20.44 16.36
N ILE A 438 -11.98 20.47 17.69
CA ILE A 438 -13.16 20.67 18.57
C ILE A 438 -13.78 22.04 18.30
N ILE A 439 -12.99 23.10 18.27
CA ILE A 439 -13.47 24.47 18.09
C ILE A 439 -14.03 24.68 16.67
N SER A 440 -13.37 24.12 15.64
CA SER A 440 -13.77 24.31 14.24
C SER A 440 -15.17 23.79 13.94
N LYS A 441 -15.64 22.74 14.63
CA LYS A 441 -16.99 22.21 14.45
C LYS A 441 -18.11 23.20 14.82
N SER A 442 -17.80 24.21 15.62
CA SER A 442 -18.76 25.23 16.07
C SER A 442 -18.74 26.52 15.25
N PHE A 443 -17.87 26.69 14.25
CA PHE A 443 -17.74 27.94 13.52
C PHE A 443 -18.91 28.23 12.58
N THR A 444 -19.31 27.26 11.78
CA THR A 444 -20.40 27.43 10.82
C THR A 444 -21.22 26.13 10.68
N SER A 445 -22.42 26.23 10.07
CA SER A 445 -23.19 25.05 9.69
C SER A 445 -22.59 24.27 8.52
N ASN A 446 -21.69 24.89 7.74
CA ASN A 446 -21.03 24.24 6.61
C ASN A 446 -19.73 23.58 7.06
N TRP A 447 -19.76 22.27 7.16
CA TRP A 447 -18.60 21.49 7.60
C TRP A 447 -17.36 21.61 6.68
N MET A 448 -17.54 21.87 5.36
CA MET A 448 -16.41 22.05 4.44
C MET A 448 -15.59 23.31 4.77
N ILE A 449 -16.31 24.39 5.17
CA ILE A 449 -15.67 25.62 5.64
C ILE A 449 -14.92 25.32 6.94
N ASN A 450 -15.57 24.65 7.88
CA ASN A 450 -14.97 24.30 9.17
C ASN A 450 -13.71 23.46 9.00
N PHE A 451 -13.78 22.44 8.14
CA PHE A 451 -12.62 21.57 7.82
C PHE A 451 -11.49 22.35 7.14
N SER A 452 -11.80 23.24 6.19
CA SER A 452 -10.80 24.07 5.51
C SER A 452 -10.11 25.04 6.49
N VAL A 453 -10.86 25.67 7.37
CA VAL A 453 -10.33 26.54 8.42
C VAL A 453 -9.43 25.74 9.38
N MET A 454 -9.89 24.55 9.80
CA MET A 454 -9.09 23.65 10.62
C MET A 454 -7.75 23.29 9.94
N CYS A 455 -7.76 22.93 8.66
CA CYS A 455 -6.54 22.62 7.90
C CYS A 455 -5.57 23.81 7.89
N LEU A 456 -6.06 25.03 7.63
CA LEU A 456 -5.24 26.24 7.66
C LEU A 456 -4.62 26.48 9.06
N PHE A 457 -5.43 26.34 10.11
CA PHE A 457 -4.92 26.46 11.48
C PHE A 457 -3.85 25.42 11.78
N CYS A 458 -4.05 24.17 11.41
CA CYS A 458 -3.05 23.12 11.62
C CYS A 458 -1.73 23.41 10.89
N ILE A 459 -1.80 23.93 9.66
CA ILE A 459 -0.60 24.33 8.92
C ILE A 459 0.14 25.45 9.67
N VAL A 460 -0.55 26.52 10.07
CA VAL A 460 0.06 27.62 10.84
C VAL A 460 0.64 27.11 12.15
N TRP A 461 -0.10 26.26 12.86
CA TRP A 461 0.33 25.68 14.12
C TRP A 461 1.56 24.79 14.00
N SER A 462 1.78 24.13 12.86
CA SER A 462 3.00 23.36 12.60
C SER A 462 4.29 24.23 12.63
N PHE A 463 4.18 25.49 12.24
CA PHE A 463 5.28 26.47 12.33
C PHE A 463 5.41 27.04 13.75
N VAL A 464 4.30 27.40 14.40
CA VAL A 464 4.29 27.96 15.76
C VAL A 464 4.81 26.97 16.79
N SER A 465 4.44 25.69 16.70
CA SER A 465 4.94 24.60 17.56
C SER A 465 6.44 24.30 17.34
N GLY A 466 7.06 24.92 16.33
CA GLY A 466 8.48 24.74 16.01
C GLY A 466 8.82 23.39 15.37
N LEU A 467 7.79 22.58 14.96
CA LEU A 467 8.02 21.34 14.24
C LEU A 467 8.59 21.60 12.85
N ILE A 468 7.94 22.47 12.07
CA ILE A 468 8.41 22.85 10.73
C ILE A 468 9.24 24.13 10.84
N ASN A 469 10.53 24.04 10.53
CA ASN A 469 11.41 25.20 10.44
C ASN A 469 11.85 25.38 8.98
N ILE A 470 11.32 26.42 8.35
CA ILE A 470 11.59 26.74 6.94
C ILE A 470 13.09 26.89 6.68
N LYS A 471 13.86 27.51 7.60
CA LYS A 471 15.31 27.65 7.47
C LYS A 471 16.03 26.30 7.41
N SER A 472 15.56 25.30 8.18
CA SER A 472 16.12 23.94 8.16
C SER A 472 15.86 23.25 6.82
N ILE A 473 14.68 23.41 6.24
CA ILE A 473 14.30 22.86 4.94
C ILE A 473 15.16 23.48 3.83
N PHE A 474 15.28 24.80 3.79
CA PHE A 474 16.11 25.50 2.82
C PHE A 474 17.61 25.19 2.97
N LYS A 475 18.10 25.04 4.21
CA LYS A 475 19.48 24.61 4.47
C LYS A 475 19.76 23.22 3.88
N PHE A 476 18.81 22.31 4.00
CA PHE A 476 18.95 20.95 3.44
C PHE A 476 18.89 20.93 1.91
N LEU A 477 18.05 21.79 1.29
CA LEU A 477 17.98 21.94 -0.16
C LEU A 477 19.23 22.59 -0.77
N LYS A 478 19.98 23.38 0.01
CA LYS A 478 21.25 24.01 -0.39
C LYS A 478 22.48 23.10 -0.24
N TYR A 479 22.38 21.99 0.54
CA TYR A 479 23.44 20.99 0.63
C TYR A 479 23.30 20.01 -0.54
N LYS A 480 23.56 20.51 -1.75
CA LYS A 480 23.80 19.73 -2.97
C LYS A 480 25.25 19.85 -3.38
#